data_41ef6cbf8b702698e7646c8d90de470f
#
_entry.id   41ef6cbf8b702698e7646c8d90de470f
#
_cell.length_a   1.000
_cell.length_b   1.000
_cell.length_c   1.000
_cell.angle_alpha   90.00
_cell.angle_beta   90.00
_cell.angle_gamma   90.00
#
_symmetry.space_group_name_H-M   'P 1'
#
loop_
_entity.id
_entity.type
_entity.pdbx_description
1 polymer ?
#
loop_
_entity_poly.entity_id
_entity_poly.type
_entity_poly.pdbx_seq_one_letter_code
_entity_poly.pdbx_strand_id
1 'polypeptide(L)'
;MAASFVFLQKILCYILRYRKNVVLLQKNEYMKNLRIIVLSVWCIAYGTLCTAATPFPKTAADSVILDAIQKDSIIPGAVLCVVENGEISYLQAYGNRAVVPAQEAMTTNTIFDLASVSKPTGAGSAALLLCAEGKLNVNDYVAQYIPQYHSDVQIRHLMTHYSGLPAYMTATRLDSIYLARGVEMARAEFTIDTIARCKRPSAVGEKYRYSCLNFISLQKVVEAIVGEDINTYMRYKLYRPLGNSTMGWLPADSLYDRIAPTECIDDICILGDVHDPLARIMMTGVSGNAGVFATAEEVANWAIWFMNLPEETRINGCNAGLWTDSVSTSTGSFTQSCRHTGYTGTSVTILPEEKRAVILLTNRVHPKDEHNLAPLRRALNNMLTP
;
A
#
# COMPACT_ATOMS: atom_id res chain seq x y z
N MET A 1 -27.61 22.58 -21.04
CA MET A 1 -27.60 22.31 -19.58
C MET A 1 -28.39 23.31 -18.74
N ALA A 2 -28.27 24.62 -18.96
CA ALA A 2 -29.03 25.63 -18.14
C ALA A 2 -30.57 25.56 -18.29
N ALA A 3 -31.11 25.22 -19.48
CA ALA A 3 -32.55 25.14 -19.70
C ALA A 3 -33.22 23.96 -18.96
N SER A 4 -32.53 22.84 -18.80
CA SER A 4 -33.02 21.65 -18.09
C SER A 4 -33.09 21.88 -16.57
N PHE A 5 -32.19 22.67 -16.02
CA PHE A 5 -32.14 22.99 -14.60
C PHE A 5 -33.33 23.92 -14.18
N VAL A 6 -33.65 24.89 -15.02
CA VAL A 6 -34.78 25.81 -14.78
C VAL A 6 -36.13 25.07 -14.90
N PHE A 7 -36.23 24.08 -15.79
CA PHE A 7 -37.42 23.24 -15.94
C PHE A 7 -37.66 22.37 -14.70
N LEU A 8 -36.60 21.74 -14.19
CA LEU A 8 -36.65 20.92 -12.97
C LEU A 8 -36.98 21.73 -11.71
N GLN A 9 -36.44 22.93 -11.57
CA GLN A 9 -36.81 23.83 -10.46
C GLN A 9 -38.29 24.21 -10.51
N LYS A 10 -38.86 24.48 -11.68
CA LYS A 10 -40.27 24.78 -11.84
C LYS A 10 -41.16 23.59 -11.48
N ILE A 11 -40.79 22.37 -11.84
CA ILE A 11 -41.54 21.16 -11.43
C ILE A 11 -41.44 20.93 -9.94
N LEU A 12 -40.29 21.13 -9.31
CA LEU A 12 -40.11 21.00 -7.86
C LEU A 12 -40.94 22.01 -7.09
N CYS A 13 -40.97 23.27 -7.53
CA CYS A 13 -41.84 24.32 -6.97
C CYS A 13 -43.35 24.00 -7.12
N TYR A 14 -43.72 23.41 -8.25
CA TYR A 14 -45.12 22.99 -8.48
C TYR A 14 -45.52 21.85 -7.54
N ILE A 15 -44.67 20.86 -7.33
CA ILE A 15 -44.91 19.72 -6.42
C ILE A 15 -44.96 20.19 -4.95
N LEU A 16 -44.09 21.11 -4.54
CA LEU A 16 -44.04 21.64 -3.17
C LEU A 16 -45.24 22.53 -2.85
N ARG A 17 -45.78 23.23 -3.85
CA ARG A 17 -46.96 24.12 -3.68
C ARG A 17 -48.28 23.34 -3.47
N TYR A 18 -48.36 22.07 -3.97
CA TYR A 18 -49.53 21.21 -3.84
C TYR A 18 -49.50 20.27 -2.64
N ARG A 19 -48.50 20.35 -1.76
CA ARG A 19 -48.34 19.47 -0.59
C ARG A 19 -49.50 19.58 0.45
N LYS A 20 -50.27 20.63 0.42
CA LYS A 20 -51.39 20.85 1.37
C LYS A 20 -52.67 20.05 1.00
N ASN A 21 -52.82 19.54 -0.23
CA ASN A 21 -53.99 18.81 -0.70
C ASN A 21 -53.80 17.30 -0.90
N VAL A 22 -52.64 16.76 -0.53
CA VAL A 22 -52.24 15.35 -0.83
C VAL A 22 -52.84 14.35 0.16
N VAL A 23 -53.39 14.80 1.30
CA VAL A 23 -53.94 13.90 2.33
C VAL A 23 -55.25 13.20 1.88
N LEU A 24 -55.95 13.72 0.88
CA LEU A 24 -57.25 13.19 0.39
C LEU A 24 -57.15 12.22 -0.78
N LEU A 25 -55.96 11.99 -1.37
CA LEU A 25 -55.78 11.17 -2.59
C LEU A 25 -55.11 9.80 -2.35
N GLN A 26 -55.07 9.31 -1.09
CA GLN A 26 -54.41 8.01 -0.79
C GLN A 26 -55.16 6.75 -1.23
N LYS A 27 -56.32 6.86 -1.88
CA LYS A 27 -57.15 5.70 -2.28
C LYS A 27 -57.26 5.44 -3.79
N ASN A 28 -56.49 6.12 -4.65
CA ASN A 28 -56.66 5.97 -6.08
C ASN A 28 -55.47 5.18 -6.71
N GLU A 29 -55.74 4.03 -7.33
CA GLU A 29 -54.74 3.17 -8.01
C GLU A 29 -53.92 3.92 -9.08
N TYR A 30 -54.52 4.95 -9.69
CA TYR A 30 -53.86 5.81 -10.67
C TYR A 30 -52.60 6.52 -10.06
N MET A 31 -52.65 6.89 -8.80
CA MET A 31 -51.54 7.54 -8.12
C MET A 31 -50.44 6.56 -7.67
N LYS A 32 -50.79 5.28 -7.48
CA LYS A 32 -49.76 4.22 -7.27
C LYS A 32 -48.94 4.00 -8.53
N ASN A 33 -49.60 3.92 -9.68
CA ASN A 33 -48.92 3.74 -10.97
C ASN A 33 -48.10 4.97 -11.35
N LEU A 34 -48.57 6.19 -11.06
CA LEU A 34 -47.79 7.41 -11.29
C LEU A 34 -46.55 7.49 -10.39
N ARG A 35 -46.62 7.03 -9.11
CA ARG A 35 -45.47 6.94 -8.23
C ARG A 35 -44.43 5.92 -8.72
N ILE A 36 -44.86 4.78 -9.24
CA ILE A 36 -43.97 3.77 -9.83
C ILE A 36 -43.30 4.32 -11.09
N ILE A 37 -44.04 5.02 -11.95
CA ILE A 37 -43.50 5.64 -13.17
C ILE A 37 -42.51 6.77 -12.82
N VAL A 38 -42.83 7.63 -11.83
CA VAL A 38 -41.93 8.71 -11.40
C VAL A 38 -40.65 8.13 -10.73
N LEU A 39 -40.79 7.08 -9.92
CA LEU A 39 -39.65 6.41 -9.30
C LEU A 39 -38.79 5.66 -10.35
N SER A 40 -39.43 4.98 -11.35
CA SER A 40 -38.68 4.34 -12.42
C SER A 40 -38.00 5.33 -13.36
N VAL A 41 -38.62 6.46 -13.68
CA VAL A 41 -38.01 7.54 -14.46
C VAL A 41 -36.89 8.21 -13.65
N TRP A 42 -37.04 8.34 -12.33
CA TRP A 42 -35.99 8.83 -11.43
C TRP A 42 -34.81 7.84 -11.38
N CYS A 43 -35.06 6.54 -11.22
CA CYS A 43 -34.03 5.50 -11.26
C CYS A 43 -33.32 5.45 -12.62
N ILE A 44 -34.04 5.63 -13.73
CA ILE A 44 -33.46 5.68 -15.07
C ILE A 44 -32.65 6.97 -15.27
N ALA A 45 -33.16 8.12 -14.83
CA ALA A 45 -32.44 9.40 -14.94
C ALA A 45 -31.22 9.50 -14.03
N TYR A 46 -31.21 8.85 -12.84
CA TYR A 46 -30.05 8.76 -11.98
C TYR A 46 -29.12 7.60 -12.36
N GLY A 47 -29.64 6.52 -12.92
CA GLY A 47 -28.82 5.39 -13.41
C GLY A 47 -28.00 5.72 -14.66
N THR A 48 -28.36 6.77 -15.42
CA THR A 48 -27.61 7.19 -16.64
C THR A 48 -26.58 8.28 -16.40
N LEU A 49 -26.41 8.77 -15.15
CA LEU A 49 -25.39 9.75 -14.77
C LEU A 49 -24.19 9.13 -14.02
N CYS A 50 -24.17 7.82 -13.88
CA CYS A 50 -22.94 7.14 -13.52
C CYS A 50 -22.07 7.13 -14.79
N THR A 51 -21.27 8.17 -15.02
CA THR A 51 -20.22 8.14 -16.04
C THR A 51 -19.31 6.97 -15.65
N ALA A 52 -19.36 5.89 -16.43
CA ALA A 52 -18.42 4.78 -16.23
C ALA A 52 -17.01 5.37 -16.20
N ALA A 53 -16.28 5.11 -15.14
CA ALA A 53 -14.90 5.58 -15.02
C ALA A 53 -14.13 5.16 -16.29
N THR A 54 -13.34 6.05 -16.85
CA THR A 54 -12.54 5.74 -18.03
C THR A 54 -11.67 4.52 -17.75
N PRO A 55 -11.73 3.46 -18.58
CA PRO A 55 -10.89 2.29 -18.37
C PRO A 55 -9.41 2.63 -18.37
N PHE A 56 -8.63 1.89 -17.60
CA PHE A 56 -7.18 2.07 -17.56
C PHE A 56 -6.57 1.89 -18.96
N PRO A 57 -5.71 2.81 -19.46
CA PRO A 57 -5.18 2.81 -20.82
C PRO A 57 -4.04 1.79 -20.98
N LYS A 58 -4.36 0.50 -21.03
CA LYS A 58 -3.43 -0.65 -21.04
C LYS A 58 -2.32 -0.50 -22.09
N THR A 59 -2.67 -0.21 -23.34
CA THR A 59 -1.68 -0.05 -24.43
C THR A 59 -0.70 1.10 -24.19
N ALA A 60 -1.15 2.21 -23.60
CA ALA A 60 -0.25 3.30 -23.25
C ALA A 60 0.69 2.91 -22.10
N ALA A 61 0.20 2.16 -21.12
CA ALA A 61 1.01 1.64 -20.02
C ALA A 61 2.06 0.63 -20.53
N ASP A 62 1.68 -0.28 -21.46
CA ASP A 62 2.61 -1.19 -22.12
C ASP A 62 3.74 -0.43 -22.81
N SER A 63 3.40 0.59 -23.59
CA SER A 63 4.39 1.41 -24.32
C SER A 63 5.38 2.07 -23.36
N VAL A 64 4.90 2.66 -22.26
CA VAL A 64 5.76 3.35 -21.28
C VAL A 64 6.70 2.37 -20.58
N ILE A 65 6.23 1.15 -20.25
CA ILE A 65 7.08 0.13 -19.62
C ILE A 65 8.10 -0.43 -20.60
N LEU A 66 7.66 -0.73 -21.84
CA LEU A 66 8.58 -1.23 -22.88
C LEU A 66 9.66 -0.18 -23.24
N ASP A 67 9.31 1.09 -23.27
CA ASP A 67 10.28 2.16 -23.47
C ASP A 67 11.31 2.21 -22.31
N ALA A 68 10.86 2.05 -21.06
CA ALA A 68 11.75 2.01 -19.90
C ALA A 68 12.73 0.80 -19.93
N ILE A 69 12.32 -0.32 -20.54
CA ILE A 69 13.18 -1.51 -20.71
C ILE A 69 14.12 -1.35 -21.92
N GLN A 70 13.56 -1.01 -23.09
CA GLN A 70 14.27 -1.16 -24.37
C GLN A 70 15.03 0.11 -24.79
N LYS A 71 14.46 1.30 -24.54
CA LYS A 71 15.09 2.57 -24.95
C LYS A 71 15.95 3.16 -23.86
N ASP A 72 15.42 3.22 -22.65
CA ASP A 72 16.04 3.94 -21.56
C ASP A 72 16.92 3.01 -20.70
N SER A 73 16.75 1.69 -20.83
CA SER A 73 17.45 0.65 -20.05
C SER A 73 17.37 0.90 -18.53
N ILE A 74 16.25 1.47 -18.05
CA ILE A 74 16.06 1.85 -16.65
C ILE A 74 15.79 0.63 -15.78
N ILE A 75 15.14 -0.41 -16.34
CA ILE A 75 14.78 -1.65 -15.64
C ILE A 75 14.99 -2.87 -16.53
N PRO A 76 15.47 -3.99 -15.99
CA PRO A 76 15.53 -5.26 -16.71
C PRO A 76 14.16 -5.81 -17.06
N GLY A 77 13.18 -5.63 -16.16
CA GLY A 77 11.83 -6.08 -16.35
C GLY A 77 10.85 -5.57 -15.28
N ALA A 78 9.57 -5.85 -15.51
CA ALA A 78 8.48 -5.44 -14.64
C ALA A 78 7.30 -6.41 -14.68
N VAL A 79 6.47 -6.37 -13.64
CA VAL A 79 5.09 -6.86 -13.65
C VAL A 79 4.18 -5.69 -13.30
N LEU A 80 3.22 -5.41 -14.19
CA LEU A 80 2.14 -4.44 -13.97
C LEU A 80 0.87 -5.18 -13.62
N CYS A 81 0.23 -4.82 -12.50
CA CYS A 81 -1.11 -5.26 -12.15
C CYS A 81 -2.00 -4.05 -11.92
N VAL A 82 -3.20 -4.06 -12.51
CA VAL A 82 -4.19 -2.97 -12.35
C VAL A 82 -5.47 -3.55 -11.79
N VAL A 83 -6.01 -2.87 -10.80
CA VAL A 83 -7.32 -3.15 -10.22
C VAL A 83 -8.29 -2.06 -10.68
N GLU A 84 -9.47 -2.46 -11.15
CA GLU A 84 -10.59 -1.59 -11.49
C GLU A 84 -11.87 -2.20 -10.93
N ASN A 85 -12.71 -1.36 -10.33
CA ASN A 85 -13.95 -1.79 -9.67
C ASN A 85 -13.74 -2.85 -8.57
N GLY A 86 -12.56 -2.89 -7.95
CA GLY A 86 -12.22 -3.87 -6.93
C GLY A 86 -11.84 -5.26 -7.46
N GLU A 87 -11.58 -5.40 -8.76
CA GLU A 87 -11.14 -6.63 -9.41
C GLU A 87 -9.88 -6.41 -10.25
N ILE A 88 -9.05 -7.44 -10.40
CA ILE A 88 -7.85 -7.37 -11.26
C ILE A 88 -8.32 -7.33 -12.71
N SER A 89 -8.11 -6.18 -13.37
CA SER A 89 -8.48 -5.94 -14.76
C SER A 89 -7.33 -6.12 -15.75
N TYR A 90 -6.09 -6.10 -15.23
CA TYR A 90 -4.88 -6.25 -16.03
C TYR A 90 -3.74 -6.83 -15.22
N LEU A 91 -3.03 -7.82 -15.77
CA LEU A 91 -1.83 -8.41 -15.19
C LEU A 91 -0.88 -8.82 -16.32
N GLN A 92 0.28 -8.16 -16.41
CA GLN A 92 1.21 -8.37 -17.52
C GLN A 92 2.67 -8.30 -17.04
N ALA A 93 3.49 -9.22 -17.55
CA ALA A 93 4.92 -9.26 -17.32
C ALA A 93 5.69 -8.74 -18.55
N TYR A 94 6.83 -8.07 -18.32
CA TYR A 94 7.66 -7.46 -19.34
C TYR A 94 9.15 -7.71 -19.05
N GLY A 95 9.95 -7.95 -20.09
CA GLY A 95 11.40 -8.08 -20.00
C GLY A 95 11.88 -9.28 -19.21
N ASN A 96 12.94 -9.11 -18.43
CA ASN A 96 13.65 -10.19 -17.75
C ASN A 96 13.56 -10.07 -16.22
N ARG A 97 13.35 -11.24 -15.57
CA ARG A 97 13.43 -11.41 -14.12
C ARG A 97 14.88 -11.30 -13.62
N ALA A 98 15.81 -11.86 -14.37
CA ALA A 98 17.24 -11.75 -14.15
C ALA A 98 17.96 -11.45 -15.46
N VAL A 99 19.08 -10.74 -15.38
CA VAL A 99 20.00 -10.52 -16.52
C VAL A 99 21.41 -11.02 -16.22
N VAL A 100 21.70 -11.34 -14.96
CA VAL A 100 22.95 -11.92 -14.47
C VAL A 100 22.59 -13.07 -13.51
N PRO A 101 23.28 -14.24 -13.60
CA PRO A 101 24.35 -14.59 -14.54
C PRO A 101 23.84 -14.89 -15.96
N ALA A 102 22.53 -15.10 -16.13
CA ALA A 102 21.88 -15.36 -17.41
C ALA A 102 20.58 -14.59 -17.53
N GLN A 103 20.13 -14.38 -18.76
CA GLN A 103 18.81 -13.78 -18.98
C GLN A 103 17.71 -14.80 -18.69
N GLU A 104 16.77 -14.41 -17.83
CA GLU A 104 15.61 -15.20 -17.47
C GLU A 104 14.35 -14.34 -17.62
N ALA A 105 13.38 -14.85 -18.37
CA ALA A 105 12.16 -14.11 -18.68
C ALA A 105 11.35 -13.76 -17.42
N MET A 106 10.80 -12.54 -17.37
CA MET A 106 9.83 -12.13 -16.38
C MET A 106 8.51 -12.87 -16.60
N THR A 107 7.87 -13.27 -15.51
CA THR A 107 6.52 -13.89 -15.54
C THR A 107 5.60 -13.18 -14.55
N THR A 108 4.29 -13.31 -14.73
CA THR A 108 3.30 -12.76 -13.78
C THR A 108 3.41 -13.41 -12.38
N ASN A 109 4.00 -14.61 -12.30
CA ASN A 109 4.26 -15.33 -11.05
C ASN A 109 5.62 -14.97 -10.41
N THR A 110 6.36 -14.01 -10.98
CA THR A 110 7.62 -13.56 -10.39
C THR A 110 7.36 -12.92 -9.04
N ILE A 111 8.19 -13.30 -8.07
CA ILE A 111 8.15 -12.82 -6.68
C ILE A 111 9.20 -11.73 -6.51
N PHE A 112 8.84 -10.63 -5.87
CA PHE A 112 9.73 -9.48 -5.68
C PHE A 112 9.94 -9.20 -4.20
N ASP A 113 11.15 -8.79 -3.82
CA ASP A 113 11.36 -8.07 -2.57
C ASP A 113 10.64 -6.71 -2.66
N LEU A 114 9.60 -6.55 -1.88
CA LEU A 114 8.77 -5.36 -1.87
C LEU A 114 9.47 -4.13 -1.28
N ALA A 115 10.64 -4.31 -0.66
CA ALA A 115 11.37 -3.25 0.04
C ALA A 115 10.42 -2.45 0.95
N SER A 116 10.38 -1.12 0.83
CA SER A 116 9.54 -0.31 1.71
C SER A 116 8.03 -0.45 1.51
N VAL A 117 7.55 -1.09 0.43
CA VAL A 117 6.14 -1.47 0.33
C VAL A 117 5.76 -2.51 1.39
N SER A 118 6.74 -3.20 1.99
CA SER A 118 6.56 -4.04 3.18
C SER A 118 5.98 -3.28 4.38
N LYS A 119 6.20 -1.98 4.47
CA LYS A 119 5.66 -1.17 5.58
C LYS A 119 4.13 -1.23 5.62
N PRO A 120 3.40 -0.80 4.58
CA PRO A 120 1.95 -0.87 4.59
C PRO A 120 1.42 -2.29 4.47
N THR A 121 2.06 -3.16 3.67
CA THR A 121 1.58 -4.53 3.47
C THR A 121 1.85 -5.46 4.65
N GLY A 122 2.86 -5.15 5.47
CA GLY A 122 3.28 -5.90 6.65
C GLY A 122 2.87 -5.22 7.96
N ALA A 123 3.83 -4.55 8.63
CA ALA A 123 3.63 -4.00 9.98
C ALA A 123 2.50 -2.97 10.06
N GLY A 124 2.29 -2.17 9.02
CA GLY A 124 1.17 -1.23 8.95
C GLY A 124 -0.18 -1.93 8.92
N SER A 125 -0.34 -2.97 8.08
CA SER A 125 -1.57 -3.77 8.04
C SER A 125 -1.80 -4.56 9.34
N ALA A 126 -0.73 -5.07 9.97
CA ALA A 126 -0.84 -5.73 11.27
C ALA A 126 -1.39 -4.78 12.33
N ALA A 127 -0.84 -3.56 12.41
CA ALA A 127 -1.34 -2.53 13.32
C ALA A 127 -2.80 -2.14 13.01
N LEU A 128 -3.14 -1.96 11.72
CA LEU A 128 -4.51 -1.68 11.29
C LEU A 128 -5.50 -2.76 11.74
N LEU A 129 -5.15 -4.04 11.58
CA LEU A 129 -5.96 -5.17 12.03
C LEU A 129 -6.17 -5.13 13.55
N LEU A 130 -5.10 -4.88 14.32
CA LEU A 130 -5.18 -4.77 15.77
C LEU A 130 -6.02 -3.57 16.22
N CYS A 131 -5.96 -2.45 15.48
CA CYS A 131 -6.85 -1.31 15.72
C CYS A 131 -8.32 -1.68 15.46
N ALA A 132 -8.62 -2.37 14.36
CA ALA A 132 -9.96 -2.83 14.03
C ALA A 132 -10.52 -3.83 15.07
N GLU A 133 -9.64 -4.62 15.68
CA GLU A 133 -9.98 -5.55 16.77
C GLU A 133 -10.05 -4.87 18.16
N GLY A 134 -9.76 -3.58 18.26
CA GLY A 134 -9.72 -2.85 19.55
C GLY A 134 -8.56 -3.28 20.48
N LYS A 135 -7.55 -3.98 19.95
CA LYS A 135 -6.36 -4.42 20.70
C LYS A 135 -5.22 -3.40 20.69
N LEU A 136 -5.27 -2.43 19.80
CA LEU A 136 -4.31 -1.34 19.65
C LEU A 136 -5.06 -0.04 19.39
N ASN A 137 -4.62 1.04 20.03
CA ASN A 137 -5.08 2.39 19.69
C ASN A 137 -3.89 3.19 19.14
N VAL A 138 -4.08 3.87 18.02
CA VAL A 138 -3.00 4.70 17.42
C VAL A 138 -2.53 5.83 18.35
N ASN A 139 -3.31 6.19 19.36
CA ASN A 139 -2.94 7.16 20.39
C ASN A 139 -2.20 6.54 21.60
N ASP A 140 -2.08 5.20 21.65
CA ASP A 140 -1.28 4.55 22.69
C ASP A 140 0.18 4.95 22.59
N TYR A 141 0.84 5.08 23.73
CA TYR A 141 2.26 5.34 23.78
C TYR A 141 3.07 4.07 23.51
N VAL A 142 4.07 4.15 22.64
CA VAL A 142 4.95 3.02 22.31
C VAL A 142 5.59 2.41 23.55
N ALA A 143 5.89 3.23 24.56
CA ALA A 143 6.45 2.79 25.83
C ALA A 143 5.55 1.83 26.61
N GLN A 144 4.26 1.72 26.32
CA GLN A 144 3.38 0.72 26.92
C GLN A 144 3.72 -0.72 26.45
N TYR A 145 4.30 -0.84 25.27
CA TYR A 145 4.67 -2.11 24.62
C TYR A 145 6.18 -2.36 24.63
N ILE A 146 6.96 -1.27 24.61
CA ILE A 146 8.43 -1.27 24.64
C ILE A 146 8.85 -0.33 25.77
N PRO A 147 8.99 -0.81 27.01
CA PRO A 147 9.14 0.05 28.21
C PRO A 147 10.30 1.05 28.17
N GLN A 148 11.41 0.71 27.47
CA GLN A 148 12.57 1.58 27.32
C GLN A 148 12.41 2.64 26.21
N TYR A 149 11.28 2.67 25.50
CA TYR A 149 11.04 3.61 24.42
C TYR A 149 10.79 5.03 24.93
N HIS A 150 10.98 6.01 24.07
CA HIS A 150 10.66 7.41 24.36
C HIS A 150 9.18 7.56 24.78
N SER A 151 8.94 8.13 25.96
CA SER A 151 7.64 8.18 26.61
C SER A 151 6.59 9.07 25.92
N ASP A 152 7.02 9.93 24.99
CA ASP A 152 6.19 10.89 24.25
C ASP A 152 5.81 10.41 22.84
N VAL A 153 6.31 9.24 22.40
CA VAL A 153 6.01 8.69 21.08
C VAL A 153 4.75 7.82 21.13
N GLN A 154 3.76 8.16 20.32
CA GLN A 154 2.56 7.36 20.11
C GLN A 154 2.66 6.51 18.83
N ILE A 155 1.83 5.47 18.71
CA ILE A 155 1.77 4.57 17.55
C ILE A 155 1.55 5.35 16.26
N ARG A 156 0.63 6.33 16.25
CA ARG A 156 0.40 7.20 15.09
C ARG A 156 1.65 7.92 14.61
N HIS A 157 2.55 8.31 15.52
CA HIS A 157 3.79 9.00 15.14
C HIS A 157 4.76 8.07 14.40
N LEU A 158 4.74 6.76 14.72
CA LEU A 158 5.48 5.76 13.95
C LEU A 158 4.86 5.60 12.54
N MET A 159 3.55 5.39 12.47
CA MET A 159 2.85 5.10 11.22
C MET A 159 2.86 6.29 10.24
N THR A 160 2.91 7.52 10.75
CA THR A 160 2.88 8.74 9.94
C THR A 160 4.24 9.43 9.79
N HIS A 161 5.31 8.82 10.32
CA HIS A 161 6.69 9.36 10.26
C HIS A 161 6.91 10.71 10.97
N TYR A 162 6.18 10.93 12.08
CA TYR A 162 6.32 12.11 12.95
C TYR A 162 6.94 11.79 14.32
N SER A 163 7.60 10.63 14.49
CA SER A 163 8.22 10.20 15.73
C SER A 163 9.46 11.01 16.16
N GLY A 164 10.04 11.77 15.23
CA GLY A 164 11.31 12.46 15.44
C GLY A 164 12.55 11.57 15.32
N LEU A 165 12.40 10.27 15.07
CA LEU A 165 13.52 9.32 14.91
C LEU A 165 14.41 9.66 13.71
N PRO A 166 15.70 9.25 13.71
CA PRO A 166 16.54 9.26 12.52
C PRO A 166 15.90 8.49 11.37
N ALA A 167 16.22 8.87 10.13
CA ALA A 167 15.68 8.20 8.95
C ALA A 167 16.07 6.71 8.87
N TYR A 168 17.32 6.42 9.27
CA TYR A 168 17.93 5.10 9.13
C TYR A 168 19.12 4.94 10.09
N MET A 169 19.50 3.71 10.39
CA MET A 169 20.76 3.31 11.02
C MET A 169 21.49 2.34 10.10
N THR A 170 22.77 2.57 9.83
CA THR A 170 23.53 1.66 8.94
C THR A 170 23.80 0.33 9.63
N ALA A 171 23.47 -0.75 8.93
CA ALA A 171 23.61 -2.10 9.47
C ALA A 171 25.05 -2.42 9.88
N THR A 172 26.03 -2.08 9.04
CA THR A 172 27.46 -2.32 9.33
C THR A 172 27.92 -1.65 10.63
N ARG A 173 27.51 -0.39 10.86
CA ARG A 173 27.83 0.31 12.10
C ARG A 173 27.15 -0.35 13.31
N LEU A 174 25.89 -0.72 13.17
CA LEU A 174 25.11 -1.31 14.26
C LEU A 174 25.64 -2.70 14.61
N ASP A 175 25.97 -3.52 13.61
CA ASP A 175 26.57 -4.84 13.78
C ASP A 175 27.97 -4.77 14.40
N SER A 176 28.81 -3.80 14.00
CA SER A 176 30.12 -3.56 14.62
C SER A 176 29.99 -3.22 16.11
N ILE A 177 29.00 -2.40 16.49
CA ILE A 177 28.76 -2.07 17.90
C ILE A 177 28.24 -3.31 18.66
N TYR A 178 27.35 -4.09 18.06
CA TYR A 178 26.82 -5.32 18.63
C TYR A 178 27.94 -6.32 18.94
N LEU A 179 28.80 -6.58 17.96
CA LEU A 179 29.94 -7.50 18.09
C LEU A 179 30.96 -7.00 19.14
N ALA A 180 31.28 -5.69 19.10
CA ALA A 180 32.25 -5.11 20.05
C ALA A 180 31.77 -5.14 21.51
N ARG A 181 30.46 -5.09 21.75
CA ARG A 181 29.88 -5.18 23.10
C ARG A 181 29.78 -6.59 23.65
N GLY A 182 29.87 -7.62 22.80
CA GLY A 182 29.74 -9.02 23.23
C GLY A 182 28.45 -9.31 23.98
N VAL A 183 27.34 -8.65 23.57
CA VAL A 183 26.03 -8.81 24.24
C VAL A 183 25.42 -10.18 23.91
N GLU A 184 24.77 -10.80 24.90
CA GLU A 184 24.14 -12.11 24.74
C GLU A 184 22.73 -12.04 24.11
N MET A 185 22.16 -10.83 23.94
CA MET A 185 20.82 -10.67 23.32
C MET A 185 20.87 -10.85 21.79
N ALA A 186 19.75 -11.20 21.19
CA ALA A 186 19.64 -11.34 19.74
C ALA A 186 19.83 -9.99 19.02
N ARG A 187 20.36 -10.01 17.77
CA ARG A 187 20.55 -8.79 16.95
C ARG A 187 19.29 -7.95 16.81
N ALA A 188 18.14 -8.57 16.60
CA ALA A 188 16.88 -7.88 16.49
C ALA A 188 16.50 -7.13 17.80
N GLU A 189 16.68 -7.76 18.95
CA GLU A 189 16.43 -7.14 20.26
C GLU A 189 17.40 -5.98 20.52
N PHE A 190 18.68 -6.17 20.21
CA PHE A 190 19.68 -5.11 20.30
C PHE A 190 19.31 -3.91 19.39
N THR A 191 18.82 -4.18 18.22
CA THR A 191 18.37 -3.15 17.27
C THR A 191 17.20 -2.36 17.84
N ILE A 192 16.20 -3.03 18.39
CA ILE A 192 15.03 -2.40 19.03
C ILE A 192 15.47 -1.56 20.25
N ASP A 193 16.32 -2.09 21.11
CA ASP A 193 16.82 -1.34 22.28
C ASP A 193 17.61 -0.10 21.84
N THR A 194 18.44 -0.21 20.80
CA THR A 194 19.19 0.91 20.25
C THR A 194 18.27 1.99 19.67
N ILE A 195 17.21 1.59 18.92
CA ILE A 195 16.21 2.52 18.38
C ILE A 195 15.47 3.22 19.53
N ALA A 196 15.04 2.46 20.54
CA ALA A 196 14.26 2.95 21.67
C ALA A 196 14.99 4.04 22.45
N ARG A 197 16.33 3.99 22.49
CA ARG A 197 17.19 4.91 23.25
C ARG A 197 17.93 5.94 22.39
N CYS A 198 17.79 5.90 21.07
CA CYS A 198 18.58 6.76 20.20
C CYS A 198 18.20 8.23 20.34
N LYS A 199 19.18 9.13 20.12
CA LYS A 199 18.91 10.55 20.05
C LYS A 199 18.02 10.87 18.86
N ARG A 200 16.94 11.59 19.10
CA ARG A 200 16.03 12.07 18.05
C ARG A 200 16.51 13.41 17.50
N PRO A 201 16.55 13.59 16.16
CA PRO A 201 16.91 14.85 15.51
C PRO A 201 15.85 15.95 15.62
N SER A 202 14.61 15.63 15.95
CA SER A 202 13.51 16.59 16.15
C SER A 202 12.55 16.10 17.25
N ALA A 203 11.71 16.99 17.78
CA ALA A 203 10.64 16.61 18.70
C ALA A 203 9.56 15.78 17.99
N VAL A 204 8.77 15.05 18.78
CA VAL A 204 7.61 14.30 18.28
C VAL A 204 6.57 15.27 17.73
N GLY A 205 6.01 14.95 16.56
CA GLY A 205 4.99 15.76 15.90
C GLY A 205 5.51 17.03 15.21
N GLU A 206 6.77 17.42 15.45
CA GLU A 206 7.31 18.67 14.93
C GLU A 206 7.57 18.63 13.43
N LYS A 207 8.16 17.55 12.93
CA LYS A 207 8.60 17.45 11.54
C LYS A 207 8.40 16.08 10.97
N TYR A 208 7.82 16.04 9.75
CA TYR A 208 7.79 14.83 8.95
C TYR A 208 9.23 14.40 8.61
N ARG A 209 9.56 13.15 8.95
CA ARG A 209 10.81 12.52 8.59
C ARG A 209 10.58 11.05 8.31
N TYR A 210 10.59 10.67 7.02
CA TYR A 210 10.54 9.27 6.67
C TYR A 210 11.62 8.50 7.41
N SER A 211 11.21 7.46 8.14
CA SER A 211 12.11 6.66 8.97
C SER A 211 11.77 5.18 8.88
N CYS A 212 12.76 4.37 8.50
CA CYS A 212 12.67 2.92 8.55
C CYS A 212 12.52 2.41 9.99
N LEU A 213 13.13 3.13 10.94
CA LEU A 213 13.12 2.74 12.36
C LEU A 213 11.70 2.75 12.96
N ASN A 214 10.82 3.59 12.43
CA ASN A 214 9.42 3.63 12.85
C ASN A 214 8.72 2.27 12.69
N PHE A 215 8.91 1.64 11.53
CA PHE A 215 8.21 0.40 11.21
C PHE A 215 8.90 -0.84 11.82
N ILE A 216 10.21 -0.77 12.09
CA ILE A 216 10.90 -1.74 12.95
C ILE A 216 10.31 -1.69 14.38
N SER A 217 10.10 -0.48 14.93
CA SER A 217 9.47 -0.30 16.25
C SER A 217 8.02 -0.77 16.24
N LEU A 218 7.26 -0.47 15.17
CA LEU A 218 5.87 -0.90 15.02
C LEU A 218 5.74 -2.42 14.97
N GLN A 219 6.66 -3.12 14.29
CA GLN A 219 6.74 -4.58 14.34
C GLN A 219 6.80 -5.09 15.77
N LYS A 220 7.71 -4.53 16.58
CA LYS A 220 7.88 -4.97 17.97
C LYS A 220 6.65 -4.71 18.82
N VAL A 221 5.93 -3.62 18.58
CA VAL A 221 4.63 -3.34 19.23
C VAL A 221 3.61 -4.43 18.85
N VAL A 222 3.51 -4.75 17.56
CA VAL A 222 2.61 -5.82 17.08
C VAL A 222 2.94 -7.15 17.76
N GLU A 223 4.21 -7.56 17.73
CA GLU A 223 4.69 -8.82 18.33
C GLU A 223 4.42 -8.87 19.84
N ALA A 224 4.56 -7.75 20.56
CA ALA A 224 4.26 -7.67 21.99
C ALA A 224 2.76 -7.89 22.29
N ILE A 225 1.87 -7.46 21.37
CA ILE A 225 0.42 -7.64 21.53
C ILE A 225 -0.02 -9.06 21.17
N VAL A 226 0.51 -9.62 20.07
CA VAL A 226 0.06 -10.92 19.55
C VAL A 226 0.78 -12.11 20.18
N GLY A 227 1.96 -11.91 20.76
CA GLY A 227 2.75 -12.95 21.43
C GLY A 227 3.47 -13.91 20.47
N GLU A 228 3.56 -13.56 19.17
CA GLU A 228 4.24 -14.33 18.14
C GLU A 228 4.97 -13.43 17.16
N ASP A 229 5.84 -13.98 16.30
CA ASP A 229 6.53 -13.19 15.27
C ASP A 229 5.56 -12.67 14.21
N ILE A 230 5.88 -11.50 13.66
CA ILE A 230 4.99 -10.81 12.72
C ILE A 230 4.76 -11.59 11.41
N ASN A 231 5.73 -12.40 10.94
CA ASN A 231 5.57 -13.19 9.72
C ASN A 231 4.53 -14.29 9.91
N THR A 232 4.60 -15.01 11.04
CA THR A 232 3.59 -16.01 11.42
C THR A 232 2.22 -15.37 11.54
N TYR A 233 2.11 -14.28 12.31
CA TYR A 233 0.85 -13.56 12.49
C TYR A 233 0.23 -13.15 11.15
N MET A 234 0.99 -12.47 10.28
CA MET A 234 0.48 -11.95 9.01
C MET A 234 0.13 -13.05 8.02
N ARG A 235 0.91 -14.15 7.97
CA ARG A 235 0.60 -15.30 7.12
C ARG A 235 -0.77 -15.92 7.46
N TYR A 236 -1.07 -16.09 8.73
CA TYR A 236 -2.33 -16.72 9.15
C TYR A 236 -3.49 -15.73 9.21
N LYS A 237 -3.23 -14.48 9.63
CA LYS A 237 -4.27 -13.50 9.88
C LYS A 237 -4.73 -12.79 8.61
N LEU A 238 -3.84 -12.57 7.64
CA LEU A 238 -4.14 -11.78 6.45
C LEU A 238 -3.80 -12.50 5.13
N TYR A 239 -2.54 -12.94 4.96
CA TYR A 239 -2.11 -13.33 3.61
C TYR A 239 -2.82 -14.59 3.11
N ARG A 240 -2.86 -15.66 3.89
CA ARG A 240 -3.57 -16.91 3.52
C ARG A 240 -5.07 -16.72 3.31
N PRO A 241 -5.81 -16.00 4.16
CA PRO A 241 -7.21 -15.67 3.92
C PRO A 241 -7.47 -14.93 2.61
N LEU A 242 -6.50 -14.14 2.13
CA LEU A 242 -6.56 -13.47 0.82
C LEU A 242 -6.15 -14.36 -0.36
N GLY A 243 -5.77 -15.62 -0.14
CA GLY A 243 -5.21 -16.49 -1.17
C GLY A 243 -3.74 -16.23 -1.51
N ASN A 244 -3.06 -15.36 -0.75
CA ASN A 244 -1.67 -14.98 -0.94
C ASN A 244 -0.74 -16.06 -0.35
N SER A 245 -0.41 -17.05 -1.14
CA SER A 245 0.33 -18.25 -0.68
C SER A 245 1.84 -18.04 -0.54
N THR A 246 2.41 -17.09 -1.30
CA THR A 246 3.85 -16.81 -1.30
C THR A 246 4.20 -15.52 -0.53
N MET A 247 3.21 -14.66 -0.28
CA MET A 247 3.42 -13.40 0.41
C MET A 247 3.90 -13.60 1.84
N GLY A 248 4.98 -12.91 2.22
CA GLY A 248 5.56 -12.94 3.57
C GLY A 248 7.06 -12.70 3.57
N TRP A 249 7.65 -12.74 4.75
CA TRP A 249 9.10 -12.70 4.92
C TRP A 249 9.70 -14.09 4.77
N LEU A 250 10.99 -14.15 4.50
CA LEU A 250 11.77 -15.40 4.39
C LEU A 250 11.08 -16.38 3.44
N PRO A 251 11.12 -16.12 2.12
CA PRO A 251 10.54 -17.02 1.14
C PRO A 251 11.19 -18.41 1.24
N ALA A 252 10.39 -19.46 1.05
CA ALA A 252 10.90 -20.83 1.07
C ALA A 252 11.84 -21.09 -0.12
N ASP A 253 12.84 -21.94 0.06
CA ASP A 253 13.81 -22.29 -0.97
C ASP A 253 13.17 -22.78 -2.27
N SER A 254 12.04 -23.46 -2.18
CA SER A 254 11.25 -23.94 -3.33
C SER A 254 10.69 -22.83 -4.21
N LEU A 255 10.77 -21.55 -3.79
CA LEU A 255 10.31 -20.39 -4.53
C LEU A 255 11.43 -19.64 -5.25
N TYR A 256 12.70 -19.99 -5.01
CA TYR A 256 13.86 -19.22 -5.49
C TYR A 256 13.87 -19.07 -7.02
N ASP A 257 13.46 -20.07 -7.76
CA ASP A 257 13.35 -20.01 -9.24
C ASP A 257 12.35 -18.96 -9.74
N ARG A 258 11.50 -18.45 -8.85
CA ARG A 258 10.50 -17.42 -9.16
C ARG A 258 10.87 -16.04 -8.62
N ILE A 259 11.88 -15.94 -7.75
CA ILE A 259 12.26 -14.67 -7.15
C ILE A 259 13.10 -13.85 -8.13
N ALA A 260 12.76 -12.57 -8.29
CA ALA A 260 13.61 -11.62 -8.98
C ALA A 260 14.81 -11.27 -8.09
N PRO A 261 16.05 -11.47 -8.56
CA PRO A 261 17.22 -11.00 -7.83
C PRO A 261 17.21 -9.48 -7.72
N THR A 262 17.82 -8.98 -6.66
CA THR A 262 18.07 -7.56 -6.47
C THR A 262 19.49 -7.18 -6.86
N GLU A 263 20.19 -6.34 -6.10
CA GLU A 263 21.53 -5.89 -6.41
C GLU A 263 22.56 -7.03 -6.38
N CYS A 264 23.55 -6.99 -7.27
CA CYS A 264 24.69 -7.89 -7.23
C CYS A 264 25.88 -7.18 -6.59
N ILE A 265 26.44 -7.77 -5.55
CA ILE A 265 27.62 -7.29 -4.81
C ILE A 265 28.75 -8.30 -5.08
N ASP A 266 29.88 -7.84 -5.59
CA ASP A 266 31.02 -8.70 -5.96
C ASP A 266 30.60 -9.91 -6.81
N ASP A 267 29.78 -9.64 -7.85
CA ASP A 267 29.20 -10.63 -8.79
C ASP A 267 28.23 -11.64 -8.18
N ILE A 268 27.91 -11.52 -6.90
CA ILE A 268 26.89 -12.33 -6.23
C ILE A 268 25.60 -11.53 -6.09
N CYS A 269 24.54 -11.98 -6.75
CA CYS A 269 23.25 -11.31 -6.66
C CYS A 269 22.47 -11.72 -5.41
N ILE A 270 21.88 -10.76 -4.71
CA ILE A 270 21.00 -11.01 -3.58
C ILE A 270 19.70 -11.61 -4.13
N LEU A 271 19.45 -12.86 -3.79
CA LEU A 271 18.29 -13.64 -4.24
C LEU A 271 17.62 -14.33 -3.04
N GLY A 272 16.34 -14.06 -2.83
CA GLY A 272 15.59 -14.63 -1.71
C GLY A 272 15.87 -13.98 -0.35
N ASP A 273 16.97 -13.23 -0.24
CA ASP A 273 17.27 -12.39 0.92
C ASP A 273 16.79 -10.96 0.73
N VAL A 274 16.37 -10.31 1.82
CA VAL A 274 15.92 -8.93 1.77
C VAL A 274 17.06 -7.99 1.40
N HIS A 275 16.81 -7.10 0.44
CA HIS A 275 17.81 -6.14 -0.06
C HIS A 275 18.25 -5.14 1.03
N ASP A 276 17.34 -4.64 1.85
CA ASP A 276 17.67 -3.69 2.92
C ASP A 276 18.66 -4.30 3.93
N PRO A 277 19.91 -3.76 4.08
CA PRO A 277 20.92 -4.35 4.94
C PRO A 277 20.53 -4.36 6.43
N LEU A 278 19.77 -3.39 6.90
CA LEU A 278 19.32 -3.34 8.30
C LEU A 278 18.34 -4.48 8.58
N ALA A 279 17.40 -4.70 7.66
CA ALA A 279 16.46 -5.81 7.73
C ALA A 279 17.16 -7.15 7.61
N ARG A 280 18.10 -7.31 6.65
CA ARG A 280 18.82 -8.57 6.41
C ARG A 280 19.74 -8.95 7.57
N ILE A 281 20.61 -8.02 8.02
CA ILE A 281 21.68 -8.33 8.98
C ILE A 281 21.16 -8.24 10.42
N MET A 282 20.51 -7.14 10.76
CA MET A 282 20.16 -6.84 12.15
C MET A 282 18.81 -7.38 12.57
N MET A 283 17.86 -7.47 11.63
CA MET A 283 16.52 -8.02 11.89
C MET A 283 16.36 -9.46 11.36
N THR A 284 17.44 -10.09 10.92
CA THR A 284 17.48 -11.51 10.47
C THR A 284 16.45 -11.85 9.39
N GLY A 285 16.17 -10.89 8.50
CA GLY A 285 15.28 -11.08 7.36
C GLY A 285 13.81 -10.75 7.64
N VAL A 286 13.35 -10.70 8.90
CA VAL A 286 11.98 -10.35 9.28
C VAL A 286 11.95 -8.96 9.87
N SER A 287 11.51 -7.97 9.09
CA SER A 287 11.55 -6.58 9.53
C SER A 287 10.32 -5.79 9.08
N GLY A 288 9.78 -4.99 9.99
CA GLY A 288 8.62 -4.14 9.71
C GLY A 288 8.87 -3.08 8.64
N ASN A 289 10.14 -2.73 8.37
CA ASN A 289 10.47 -1.71 7.38
C ASN A 289 10.66 -2.26 5.96
N ALA A 290 10.97 -3.56 5.79
CA ALA A 290 11.29 -4.21 4.51
C ALA A 290 11.22 -5.74 4.64
N GLY A 291 11.38 -6.46 3.50
CA GLY A 291 11.57 -7.90 3.48
C GLY A 291 10.32 -8.74 3.28
N VAL A 292 9.16 -8.14 3.03
CA VAL A 292 8.01 -8.89 2.49
C VAL A 292 8.29 -9.18 1.01
N PHE A 293 8.18 -10.45 0.65
CA PHE A 293 8.22 -10.93 -0.72
C PHE A 293 6.80 -11.23 -1.20
N ALA A 294 6.47 -10.87 -2.44
CA ALA A 294 5.17 -11.14 -3.03
C ALA A 294 5.18 -11.05 -4.56
N THR A 295 4.18 -11.65 -5.20
CA THR A 295 3.83 -11.38 -6.60
C THR A 295 3.00 -10.10 -6.73
N ALA A 296 2.88 -9.57 -7.95
CA ALA A 296 2.04 -8.40 -8.19
C ALA A 296 0.54 -8.67 -7.94
N GLU A 297 0.08 -9.89 -8.24
CA GLU A 297 -1.28 -10.36 -7.95
C GLU A 297 -1.55 -10.38 -6.44
N GLU A 298 -0.62 -10.90 -5.63
CA GLU A 298 -0.77 -10.92 -4.17
C GLU A 298 -0.82 -9.51 -3.56
N VAL A 299 -0.03 -8.56 -4.09
CA VAL A 299 -0.12 -7.15 -3.69
C VAL A 299 -1.45 -6.54 -4.12
N ALA A 300 -2.00 -6.92 -5.29
CA ALA A 300 -3.32 -6.48 -5.73
C ALA A 300 -4.43 -7.03 -4.83
N ASN A 301 -4.38 -8.30 -4.44
CA ASN A 301 -5.32 -8.90 -3.48
C ASN A 301 -5.30 -8.15 -2.13
N TRP A 302 -4.09 -7.80 -1.64
CA TRP A 302 -3.95 -6.95 -0.46
C TRP A 302 -4.56 -5.55 -0.67
N ALA A 303 -4.35 -4.92 -1.83
CA ALA A 303 -4.92 -3.61 -2.13
C ALA A 303 -6.46 -3.66 -2.21
N ILE A 304 -7.03 -4.72 -2.79
CA ILE A 304 -8.47 -4.97 -2.82
C ILE A 304 -9.03 -5.12 -1.41
N TRP A 305 -8.38 -5.90 -0.55
CA TRP A 305 -8.75 -6.00 0.87
C TRP A 305 -8.73 -4.64 1.54
N PHE A 306 -7.67 -3.86 1.37
CA PHE A 306 -7.53 -2.53 1.96
C PHE A 306 -8.64 -1.57 1.50
N MET A 307 -8.96 -1.55 0.20
CA MET A 307 -10.04 -0.73 -0.36
C MET A 307 -11.44 -1.11 0.15
N ASN A 308 -11.64 -2.37 0.50
CA ASN A 308 -12.92 -2.88 1.01
C ASN A 308 -13.12 -2.65 2.52
N LEU A 309 -12.09 -2.20 3.24
CA LEU A 309 -12.24 -1.78 4.63
C LEU A 309 -13.10 -0.51 4.72
N PRO A 310 -13.93 -0.34 5.76
CA PRO A 310 -14.59 0.92 6.04
C PRO A 310 -13.57 2.07 6.10
N GLU A 311 -13.93 3.23 5.58
CA GLU A 311 -13.06 4.42 5.57
C GLU A 311 -12.59 4.79 6.97
N GLU A 312 -13.51 4.79 7.94
CA GLU A 312 -13.19 5.03 9.35
C GLU A 312 -12.12 4.07 9.88
N THR A 313 -12.20 2.78 9.51
CA THR A 313 -11.20 1.77 9.90
C THR A 313 -9.84 2.11 9.31
N ARG A 314 -9.77 2.50 8.03
CA ARG A 314 -8.52 2.90 7.39
C ARG A 314 -7.92 4.13 8.05
N ILE A 315 -8.71 5.17 8.30
CA ILE A 315 -8.27 6.42 8.93
C ILE A 315 -7.81 6.17 10.36
N ASN A 316 -8.58 5.43 11.16
CA ASN A 316 -8.21 5.08 12.54
C ASN A 316 -6.94 4.23 12.61
N GLY A 317 -6.64 3.43 11.58
CA GLY A 317 -5.39 2.70 11.43
C GLY A 317 -4.33 3.46 10.61
N CYS A 318 -4.39 4.80 10.54
CA CYS A 318 -3.42 5.64 9.80
C CYS A 318 -3.15 5.14 8.37
N ASN A 319 -4.18 4.63 7.67
CA ASN A 319 -4.09 4.04 6.33
C ASN A 319 -2.95 3.00 6.20
N ALA A 320 -2.72 2.19 7.22
CA ALA A 320 -1.61 1.22 7.29
C ALA A 320 -0.22 1.84 7.06
N GLY A 321 -0.05 3.15 7.27
CA GLY A 321 1.19 3.87 7.00
C GLY A 321 1.43 4.24 5.53
N LEU A 322 0.43 4.11 4.67
CA LEU A 322 0.47 4.65 3.30
C LEU A 322 0.51 6.19 3.32
N TRP A 323 1.27 6.77 2.42
CA TRP A 323 1.18 8.20 2.15
C TRP A 323 -0.15 8.53 1.50
N THR A 324 -0.79 9.60 1.94
CA THR A 324 -2.09 10.03 1.44
C THR A 324 -2.00 11.41 0.81
N ASP A 325 -2.54 11.53 -0.40
CA ASP A 325 -2.63 12.80 -1.14
C ASP A 325 -4.04 12.92 -1.74
N SER A 326 -4.51 14.14 -1.94
CA SER A 326 -5.69 14.40 -2.76
C SER A 326 -5.28 14.53 -4.22
N VAL A 327 -5.92 13.77 -5.10
CA VAL A 327 -5.70 13.83 -6.55
C VAL A 327 -6.97 14.29 -7.26
N SER A 328 -6.82 15.12 -8.31
CA SER A 328 -7.95 15.57 -9.13
C SER A 328 -8.38 14.46 -10.08
N THR A 329 -9.67 14.24 -10.20
CA THR A 329 -10.26 13.36 -11.22
C THR A 329 -10.52 14.14 -12.51
N SER A 330 -10.75 13.43 -13.61
CA SER A 330 -11.12 14.05 -14.91
C SER A 330 -12.45 14.84 -14.85
N THR A 331 -13.31 14.54 -13.88
CA THR A 331 -14.55 15.26 -13.63
C THR A 331 -14.36 16.55 -12.82
N GLY A 332 -13.12 16.86 -12.38
CA GLY A 332 -12.78 18.01 -11.56
C GLY A 332 -13.11 17.83 -10.08
N SER A 333 -13.54 16.65 -9.65
CA SER A 333 -13.64 16.27 -8.23
C SER A 333 -12.26 15.85 -7.71
N PHE A 334 -12.16 15.68 -6.37
CA PHE A 334 -10.95 15.17 -5.73
C PHE A 334 -11.24 13.81 -5.11
N THR A 335 -10.30 12.88 -5.23
CA THR A 335 -10.31 11.59 -4.54
C THR A 335 -9.03 11.41 -3.74
N GLN A 336 -9.06 10.57 -2.71
CA GLN A 336 -7.89 10.26 -1.91
C GLN A 336 -7.03 9.21 -2.62
N SER A 337 -5.74 9.48 -2.73
CA SER A 337 -4.71 8.52 -3.15
C SER A 337 -3.95 8.02 -1.92
N CYS A 338 -3.85 6.71 -1.77
CA CYS A 338 -3.01 6.02 -0.79
C CYS A 338 -1.88 5.31 -1.52
N ARG A 339 -0.62 5.61 -1.22
CA ARG A 339 0.51 5.09 -2.01
C ARG A 339 1.75 4.79 -1.18
N HIS A 340 2.57 3.89 -1.68
CA HIS A 340 3.93 3.65 -1.19
C HIS A 340 4.87 3.20 -2.31
N THR A 341 6.16 3.45 -2.14
CA THR A 341 7.20 2.99 -3.06
C THR A 341 8.26 2.18 -2.34
N GLY A 342 8.87 1.21 -3.04
CA GLY A 342 9.99 0.42 -2.58
C GLY A 342 11.29 0.78 -3.30
N TYR A 343 12.40 0.64 -2.60
CA TYR A 343 13.73 0.95 -3.11
C TYR A 343 14.12 0.05 -4.28
N THR A 344 13.79 -1.22 -4.21
CA THR A 344 14.04 -2.23 -5.25
C THR A 344 13.34 -1.97 -6.57
N GLY A 345 12.39 -1.02 -6.61
CA GLY A 345 11.66 -0.65 -7.81
C GLY A 345 10.16 -0.93 -7.74
N THR A 346 9.67 -1.36 -6.59
CA THR A 346 8.26 -1.67 -6.36
C THR A 346 7.44 -0.42 -6.03
N SER A 347 6.15 -0.44 -6.35
CA SER A 347 5.21 0.61 -5.93
C SER A 347 3.76 0.12 -5.96
N VAL A 348 2.96 0.72 -5.11
CA VAL A 348 1.51 0.58 -5.06
C VAL A 348 0.87 1.96 -4.94
N THR A 349 -0.15 2.21 -5.75
CA THR A 349 -1.01 3.40 -5.66
C THR A 349 -2.44 2.93 -5.69
N ILE A 350 -3.24 3.36 -4.72
CA ILE A 350 -4.61 2.94 -4.49
C ILE A 350 -5.49 4.18 -4.44
N LEU A 351 -6.62 4.14 -5.12
CA LEU A 351 -7.73 5.09 -5.02
C LEU A 351 -8.91 4.35 -4.37
N PRO A 352 -9.02 4.36 -3.03
CA PRO A 352 -9.97 3.50 -2.33
C PRO A 352 -11.43 3.76 -2.69
N GLU A 353 -11.83 5.02 -2.88
CA GLU A 353 -13.18 5.43 -3.22
C GLU A 353 -13.56 5.04 -4.66
N GLU A 354 -12.58 5.04 -5.56
CA GLU A 354 -12.75 4.65 -6.95
C GLU A 354 -12.62 3.13 -7.16
N LYS A 355 -12.23 2.39 -6.11
CA LYS A 355 -11.89 0.95 -6.15
C LYS A 355 -10.88 0.62 -7.25
N ARG A 356 -9.86 1.46 -7.38
CA ARG A 356 -8.79 1.34 -8.37
C ARG A 356 -7.43 1.26 -7.71
N ALA A 357 -6.53 0.47 -8.30
CA ALA A 357 -5.12 0.44 -7.89
C ALA A 357 -4.20 0.14 -9.07
N VAL A 358 -2.98 0.67 -9.00
CA VAL A 358 -1.85 0.28 -9.86
C VAL A 358 -0.74 -0.25 -8.99
N ILE A 359 -0.29 -1.46 -9.30
CA ILE A 359 0.83 -2.15 -8.71
C ILE A 359 1.90 -2.31 -9.78
N LEU A 360 3.06 -1.72 -9.58
CA LEU A 360 4.24 -1.89 -10.43
C LEU A 360 5.34 -2.54 -9.61
N LEU A 361 5.73 -3.74 -9.97
CA LEU A 361 6.87 -4.43 -9.38
C LEU A 361 7.96 -4.56 -10.43
N THR A 362 9.17 -4.08 -10.12
CA THR A 362 10.34 -4.14 -11.00
C THR A 362 11.56 -4.62 -10.24
N ASN A 363 12.56 -5.11 -10.95
CA ASN A 363 13.87 -5.44 -10.43
C ASN A 363 14.90 -4.33 -10.76
N ARG A 364 14.53 -3.06 -10.57
CA ARG A 364 15.32 -1.89 -10.93
C ARG A 364 16.78 -1.91 -10.42
N VAL A 365 16.98 -2.43 -9.22
CA VAL A 365 18.32 -2.49 -8.62
C VAL A 365 19.17 -3.66 -9.14
N HIS A 366 18.61 -4.51 -10.03
CA HIS A 366 19.34 -5.62 -10.62
C HIS A 366 19.93 -5.24 -11.99
N PRO A 367 21.19 -5.55 -12.28
CA PRO A 367 22.20 -6.06 -11.34
C PRO A 367 22.81 -4.95 -10.48
N LYS A 368 22.58 -3.66 -10.82
CA LYS A 368 23.13 -2.48 -10.15
C LYS A 368 22.07 -1.38 -9.95
N ASP A 369 22.21 -0.65 -8.86
CA ASP A 369 21.35 0.49 -8.54
C ASP A 369 21.84 1.78 -9.23
N GLU A 370 21.44 2.00 -10.47
CA GLU A 370 21.91 3.13 -11.28
C GLU A 370 20.77 4.07 -11.74
N HIS A 371 19.49 3.69 -11.60
CA HIS A 371 18.39 4.38 -12.28
C HIS A 371 17.28 4.89 -11.36
N ASN A 372 16.65 6.00 -11.80
CA ASN A 372 15.52 6.62 -11.09
C ASN A 372 14.19 6.24 -11.76
N LEU A 373 13.30 5.60 -10.99
CA LEU A 373 11.96 5.18 -11.44
C LEU A 373 10.85 6.22 -11.27
N ALA A 374 11.13 7.39 -10.70
CA ALA A 374 10.09 8.38 -10.43
C ALA A 374 9.30 8.79 -11.71
N PRO A 375 9.91 8.96 -12.89
CA PRO A 375 9.17 9.27 -14.11
C PRO A 375 8.19 8.16 -14.52
N LEU A 376 8.63 6.89 -14.52
CA LEU A 376 7.79 5.73 -14.87
C LEU A 376 6.60 5.59 -13.91
N ARG A 377 6.87 5.65 -12.60
CA ARG A 377 5.81 5.59 -11.57
C ARG A 377 4.80 6.72 -11.74
N ARG A 378 5.26 7.93 -12.05
CA ARG A 378 4.38 9.10 -12.28
C ARG A 378 3.50 8.90 -13.51
N ALA A 379 4.07 8.43 -14.62
CA ALA A 379 3.33 8.16 -15.85
C ALA A 379 2.18 7.16 -15.60
N LEU A 380 2.47 6.03 -14.93
CA LEU A 380 1.47 5.02 -14.62
C LEU A 380 0.41 5.52 -13.61
N ASN A 381 0.83 6.28 -12.59
CA ASN A 381 -0.10 6.84 -11.61
C ASN A 381 -1.07 7.86 -12.25
N ASN A 382 -0.59 8.66 -13.21
CA ASN A 382 -1.45 9.59 -13.94
C ASN A 382 -2.50 8.89 -14.81
N MET A 383 -2.23 7.64 -15.23
CA MET A 383 -3.19 6.82 -15.97
C MET A 383 -4.26 6.18 -15.07
N LEU A 384 -4.01 6.13 -13.76
CA LEU A 384 -4.96 5.56 -12.78
C LEU A 384 -6.12 6.52 -12.48
N THR A 385 -5.83 7.82 -12.45
CA THR A 385 -6.86 8.85 -12.21
C THR A 385 -7.79 8.94 -13.41
N PRO A 386 -9.11 8.76 -13.21
CA PRO A 386 -10.07 8.79 -14.31
C PRO A 386 -10.22 10.17 -14.95
#